data_14cb7f14d35fcfe56185d53a507e3248
#
_entry.id   14cb7f14d35fcfe56185d53a507e3248
#
_cell.length_a   1.000
_cell.length_b   1.000
_cell.length_c   1.000
_cell.angle_alpha   90.00
_cell.angle_beta   90.00
_cell.angle_gamma   90.00
#
_symmetry.space_group_name_H-M   'P 1'
#
loop_
_entity.id
_entity.type
_entity.pdbx_description
1 polymer ?
#
loop_
_entity_poly.entity_id
_entity_poly.type
_entity_poly.pdbx_seq_one_letter_code
_entity_poly.pdbx_strand_id
1 'polypeptide(L)'
;EGKTLTEVLPVVENLLAHSKLYIGLSTLDNLVKGGRISRAKGVVSSFLNMRVVMELKNAELIPVIKGRGNKTFLKWFEGFKEELKQTPNLKRIGISYAGETEQLKLFRDELQELFPEVMITFFHTTPVISTHTGSGAFAIMYYSE
;
A
#
# COMPACT_ATOMS: atom_id res chain seq x y z
N GLU A 1 15.18 21.86 9.30
CA GLU A 1 14.74 22.65 10.48
C GLU A 1 15.79 22.71 11.59
N GLY A 2 17.03 22.27 11.36
CA GLY A 2 18.15 22.38 12.30
C GLY A 2 18.08 21.44 13.53
N LYS A 3 17.20 20.42 13.51
CA LYS A 3 17.11 19.42 14.59
C LYS A 3 18.30 18.46 14.54
N THR A 4 18.75 18.03 15.71
CA THR A 4 19.78 17.01 15.88
C THR A 4 19.21 15.62 15.59
N LEU A 5 20.08 14.63 15.34
CA LEU A 5 19.67 13.24 15.14
C LEU A 5 18.88 12.70 16.34
N THR A 6 19.32 13.03 17.56
CA THR A 6 18.67 12.61 18.81
C THR A 6 17.22 13.13 18.92
N GLU A 7 16.95 14.32 18.38
CA GLU A 7 15.59 14.90 18.36
C GLU A 7 14.72 14.33 17.26
N VAL A 8 15.32 13.88 16.15
CA VAL A 8 14.57 13.34 14.98
C VAL A 8 14.21 11.87 15.17
N LEU A 9 15.08 11.06 15.77
CA LEU A 9 14.86 9.62 15.94
C LEU A 9 13.53 9.27 16.60
N PRO A 10 13.12 9.86 17.74
CA PRO A 10 11.83 9.55 18.36
C PRO A 10 10.64 9.91 17.46
N VAL A 11 10.77 10.97 16.67
CA VAL A 11 9.70 11.37 15.71
C VAL A 11 9.57 10.32 14.61
N VAL A 12 10.67 9.84 14.06
CA VAL A 12 10.65 8.78 13.03
C VAL A 12 10.09 7.47 13.59
N GLU A 13 10.50 7.09 14.78
CA GLU A 13 9.98 5.89 15.46
C GLU A 13 8.47 5.98 15.69
N ASN A 14 7.99 7.14 16.14
CA ASN A 14 6.55 7.37 16.28
C ASN A 14 5.80 7.28 14.94
N LEU A 15 6.32 7.92 13.88
CA LEU A 15 5.73 7.84 12.55
C LEU A 15 5.67 6.40 12.03
N LEU A 16 6.73 5.63 12.22
CA LEU A 16 6.77 4.21 11.82
C LEU A 16 5.76 3.36 12.60
N ALA A 17 5.63 3.60 13.90
CA ALA A 17 4.69 2.87 14.75
C ALA A 17 3.21 3.11 14.38
N HIS A 18 2.91 4.30 13.82
CA HIS A 18 1.55 4.71 13.47
C HIS A 18 1.31 4.77 11.95
N SER A 19 2.18 4.13 11.17
CA SER A 19 2.04 4.00 9.72
C SER A 19 1.67 2.60 9.32
N LYS A 20 0.83 2.47 8.28
CA LYS A 20 0.59 1.20 7.59
C LYS A 20 0.79 1.37 6.09
N LEU A 21 1.30 0.33 5.46
CA LEU A 21 1.53 0.26 4.03
C LEU A 21 0.92 -1.01 3.47
N TYR A 22 0.05 -0.85 2.49
CA TYR A 22 -0.55 -1.92 1.71
C TYR A 22 -0.08 -1.86 0.27
N ILE A 23 0.18 -3.02 -0.32
CA ILE A 23 0.66 -3.15 -1.70
C ILE A 23 -0.28 -4.09 -2.45
N GLY A 24 -0.97 -3.56 -3.46
CA GLY A 24 -1.81 -4.34 -4.38
C GLY A 24 -1.00 -4.77 -5.59
N LEU A 25 -1.02 -6.07 -5.88
CA LEU A 25 -0.29 -6.68 -6.99
C LEU A 25 -1.27 -7.38 -7.92
N SER A 26 -1.25 -7.02 -9.20
CA SER A 26 -2.07 -7.65 -10.24
C SER A 26 -1.58 -9.06 -10.59
N THR A 27 -0.27 -9.32 -10.40
CA THR A 27 0.40 -10.62 -10.56
C THR A 27 1.63 -10.65 -9.66
N LEU A 28 2.10 -11.84 -9.31
CA LEU A 28 3.34 -12.04 -8.55
C LEU A 28 4.55 -12.33 -9.45
N ASP A 29 4.37 -12.40 -10.76
CA ASP A 29 5.42 -12.79 -11.71
C ASP A 29 6.67 -11.92 -11.60
N ASN A 30 6.48 -10.60 -11.46
CA ASN A 30 7.60 -9.66 -11.35
C ASN A 30 8.35 -9.82 -10.02
N LEU A 31 7.67 -10.14 -8.92
CA LEU A 31 8.33 -10.47 -7.65
C LEU A 31 9.16 -11.77 -7.77
N VAL A 32 8.64 -12.78 -8.48
CA VAL A 32 9.37 -14.03 -8.72
C VAL A 32 10.59 -13.77 -9.59
N LYS A 33 10.41 -13.16 -10.76
CA LYS A 33 11.50 -12.86 -11.71
C LYS A 33 12.56 -11.95 -11.08
N GLY A 34 12.15 -11.01 -10.25
CA GLY A 34 13.03 -10.10 -9.53
C GLY A 34 13.69 -10.68 -8.28
N GLY A 35 13.37 -11.92 -7.88
CA GLY A 35 13.91 -12.56 -6.67
C GLY A 35 13.41 -11.96 -5.35
N ARG A 36 12.31 -11.21 -5.36
CA ARG A 36 11.72 -10.59 -4.16
C ARG A 36 10.56 -11.39 -3.57
N ILE A 37 10.18 -12.48 -4.19
CA ILE A 37 9.10 -13.36 -3.70
C ILE A 37 9.39 -13.95 -2.31
N SER A 38 10.67 -14.14 -1.95
CA SER A 38 11.08 -14.63 -0.64
C SER A 38 10.70 -13.72 0.52
N ARG A 39 10.45 -12.44 0.24
CA ARG A 39 9.95 -11.46 1.24
C ARG A 39 8.45 -11.56 1.48
N ALA A 40 7.73 -12.26 0.61
CA ALA A 40 6.28 -12.46 0.72
C ALA A 40 6.00 -13.73 1.51
N LYS A 41 5.74 -13.56 2.81
CA LYS A 41 5.50 -14.65 3.74
C LYS A 41 4.20 -15.39 3.41
N GLY A 42 4.25 -16.72 3.38
CA GLY A 42 3.05 -17.55 3.16
C GLY A 42 2.51 -17.52 1.72
N VAL A 43 3.25 -16.96 0.77
CA VAL A 43 2.91 -17.05 -0.66
C VAL A 43 3.26 -18.42 -1.18
N VAL A 44 2.28 -19.08 -1.77
CA VAL A 44 2.44 -20.39 -2.41
C VAL A 44 2.24 -20.27 -3.94
N SER A 45 2.68 -21.28 -4.70
CA SER A 45 2.60 -21.25 -6.17
C SER A 45 1.21 -20.98 -6.74
N SER A 46 0.14 -21.34 -6.02
CA SER A 46 -1.24 -21.04 -6.42
C SER A 46 -1.59 -19.54 -6.45
N PHE A 47 -0.75 -18.67 -5.87
CA PHE A 47 -0.99 -17.23 -5.87
C PHE A 47 -0.48 -16.53 -7.14
N LEU A 48 0.36 -17.19 -7.95
CA LEU A 48 1.02 -16.58 -9.11
C LEU A 48 0.04 -15.93 -10.09
N ASN A 49 -1.12 -16.54 -10.30
CA ASN A 49 -2.18 -16.04 -11.19
C ASN A 49 -3.32 -15.32 -10.44
N MET A 50 -3.05 -14.83 -9.23
CA MET A 50 -4.03 -14.13 -8.41
C MET A 50 -3.63 -12.67 -8.21
N ARG A 51 -4.64 -11.84 -8.01
CA ARG A 51 -4.47 -10.50 -7.43
C ARG A 51 -4.34 -10.64 -5.93
N VAL A 52 -3.38 -9.95 -5.37
CA VAL A 52 -3.07 -10.03 -3.94
C VAL A 52 -2.89 -8.61 -3.41
N VAL A 53 -3.45 -8.33 -2.23
CA VAL A 53 -3.04 -7.18 -1.44
C VAL A 53 -2.24 -7.70 -0.26
N MET A 54 -1.10 -7.10 -0.04
CA MET A 54 -0.17 -7.43 1.05
C MET A 54 0.01 -6.22 1.96
N GLU A 55 0.12 -6.46 3.26
CA GLU A 55 0.58 -5.48 4.24
C GLU A 55 2.08 -5.61 4.43
N LEU A 56 2.81 -4.48 4.42
CA LEU A 56 4.21 -4.46 4.85
C LEU A 56 4.27 -4.31 6.37
N LYS A 57 4.71 -5.35 7.05
CA LYS A 57 4.83 -5.37 8.51
C LYS A 57 6.14 -6.04 8.93
N ASN A 58 6.93 -5.36 9.77
CA ASN A 58 8.23 -5.86 10.24
C ASN A 58 9.16 -6.30 9.09
N ALA A 59 9.21 -5.50 8.01
CA ALA A 59 9.96 -5.78 6.78
C ALA A 59 9.54 -7.05 6.01
N GLU A 60 8.40 -7.65 6.35
CA GLU A 60 7.78 -8.77 5.64
C GLU A 60 6.51 -8.33 4.89
N LEU A 61 6.25 -8.93 3.73
CA LEU A 61 5.01 -8.75 2.99
C LEU A 61 4.03 -9.86 3.37
N ILE A 62 2.96 -9.51 4.05
CA ILE A 62 1.96 -10.45 4.56
C ILE A 62 0.68 -10.33 3.72
N PRO A 63 0.22 -11.40 3.04
CA PRO A 63 -1.02 -11.35 2.28
C PRO A 63 -2.23 -11.09 3.18
N VAL A 64 -3.01 -10.05 2.86
CA VAL A 64 -4.27 -9.74 3.58
C VAL A 64 -5.51 -10.18 2.81
N ILE A 65 -5.44 -10.16 1.47
CA ILE A 65 -6.49 -10.71 0.61
C ILE A 65 -5.87 -11.23 -0.69
N LYS A 66 -6.46 -12.28 -1.22
CA LYS A 66 -6.16 -12.83 -2.55
C LYS A 66 -7.44 -13.21 -3.28
N GLY A 67 -7.40 -13.13 -4.60
CA GLY A 67 -8.54 -13.50 -5.43
C GLY A 67 -8.26 -13.32 -6.92
N ARG A 68 -9.26 -13.59 -7.74
CA ARG A 68 -9.18 -13.41 -9.19
C ARG A 68 -9.96 -12.17 -9.63
N GLY A 69 -9.35 -11.39 -10.53
CA GLY A 69 -9.99 -10.22 -11.12
C GLY A 69 -10.06 -8.99 -10.20
N ASN A 70 -10.58 -7.90 -10.76
CA ASN A 70 -10.60 -6.57 -10.13
C ASN A 70 -11.44 -6.51 -8.84
N LYS A 71 -12.44 -7.38 -8.69
CA LYS A 71 -13.26 -7.46 -7.47
C LYS A 71 -12.44 -7.71 -6.20
N THR A 72 -11.23 -8.29 -6.31
CA THR A 72 -10.34 -8.51 -5.18
C THR A 72 -9.89 -7.19 -4.56
N PHE A 73 -9.48 -6.24 -5.39
CA PHE A 73 -9.06 -4.92 -4.93
C PHE A 73 -10.22 -4.09 -4.40
N LEU A 74 -11.39 -4.16 -5.03
CA LEU A 74 -12.60 -3.49 -4.55
C LEU A 74 -13.00 -3.99 -3.16
N LYS A 75 -13.04 -5.32 -2.97
CA LYS A 75 -13.37 -5.91 -1.66
C LYS A 75 -12.39 -5.50 -0.56
N TRP A 76 -11.09 -5.47 -0.89
CA TRP A 76 -10.09 -5.00 0.05
C TRP A 76 -10.30 -3.52 0.38
N PHE A 77 -10.57 -2.69 -0.62
CA PHE A 77 -10.72 -1.25 -0.45
C PHE A 77 -11.91 -0.88 0.44
N GLU A 78 -13.03 -1.63 0.36
CA GLU A 78 -14.15 -1.44 1.27
C GLU A 78 -13.71 -1.65 2.74
N GLY A 79 -12.99 -2.75 3.03
CA GLY A 79 -12.45 -2.99 4.36
C GLY A 79 -11.42 -1.95 4.80
N PHE A 80 -10.61 -1.47 3.87
CA PHE A 80 -9.62 -0.41 4.12
C PHE A 80 -10.28 0.93 4.49
N LYS A 81 -11.38 1.30 3.83
CA LYS A 81 -12.16 2.51 4.20
C LYS A 81 -12.68 2.41 5.64
N GLU A 82 -13.19 1.25 6.05
CA GLU A 82 -13.65 1.05 7.42
C GLU A 82 -12.49 1.10 8.45
N GLU A 83 -11.33 0.56 8.09
CA GLU A 83 -10.12 0.68 8.92
C GLU A 83 -9.74 2.15 9.12
N LEU A 84 -9.73 2.95 8.04
CA LEU A 84 -9.41 4.38 8.13
C LEU A 84 -10.40 5.17 8.97
N LYS A 85 -11.70 4.87 8.88
CA LYS A 85 -12.74 5.51 9.73
C LYS A 85 -12.53 5.24 11.21
N GLN A 86 -11.94 4.10 11.55
CA GLN A 86 -11.63 3.71 12.94
C GLN A 86 -10.25 4.20 13.39
N THR A 87 -9.44 4.74 12.48
CA THR A 87 -8.10 5.22 12.78
C THR A 87 -8.18 6.64 13.37
N PRO A 88 -7.81 6.84 14.64
CA PRO A 88 -7.83 8.17 15.25
C PRO A 88 -6.74 9.05 14.61
N ASN A 89 -7.01 10.35 14.55
CA ASN A 89 -6.03 11.35 14.12
C ASN A 89 -5.31 11.03 12.80
N LEU A 90 -6.04 10.51 11.81
CA LEU A 90 -5.51 10.25 10.48
C LEU A 90 -4.95 11.54 9.87
N LYS A 91 -3.67 11.56 9.52
CA LYS A 91 -2.95 12.77 9.08
C LYS A 91 -2.74 12.83 7.58
N ARG A 92 -2.38 11.72 6.97
CA ARG A 92 -2.03 11.70 5.55
C ARG A 92 -2.26 10.32 4.94
N ILE A 93 -2.64 10.32 3.67
CA ILE A 93 -2.72 9.13 2.83
C ILE A 93 -1.83 9.36 1.61
N GLY A 94 -1.00 8.38 1.27
CA GLY A 94 -0.20 8.37 0.06
C GLY A 94 -0.59 7.21 -0.84
N ILE A 95 -0.85 7.46 -2.11
CA ILE A 95 -1.12 6.46 -3.13
C ILE A 95 -0.03 6.55 -4.18
N SER A 96 0.69 5.45 -4.41
CA SER A 96 1.62 5.34 -5.53
C SER A 96 1.25 4.15 -6.42
N TYR A 97 1.55 4.23 -7.72
CA TYR A 97 1.09 3.24 -8.69
C TYR A 97 2.08 3.02 -9.84
N ALA A 98 2.06 1.80 -10.38
CA ALA A 98 2.81 1.39 -11.56
C ALA A 98 1.84 1.20 -12.73
N GLY A 99 1.64 2.26 -13.52
CA GLY A 99 0.60 2.32 -14.54
C GLY A 99 -0.77 2.69 -13.96
N GLU A 100 -1.23 3.88 -14.30
CA GLU A 100 -2.48 4.43 -13.82
C GLU A 100 -3.68 3.59 -14.27
N THR A 101 -4.63 3.35 -13.37
CA THR A 101 -5.89 2.69 -13.68
C THR A 101 -7.06 3.56 -13.21
N GLU A 102 -8.19 3.52 -13.90
CA GLU A 102 -9.41 4.22 -13.50
C GLU A 102 -9.87 3.81 -12.09
N GLN A 103 -9.65 2.54 -11.72
CA GLN A 103 -9.96 2.04 -10.39
C GLN A 103 -9.19 2.79 -9.28
N LEU A 104 -7.91 3.12 -9.50
CA LEU A 104 -7.12 3.85 -8.50
C LEU A 104 -7.52 5.31 -8.41
N LYS A 105 -7.96 5.93 -9.50
CA LYS A 105 -8.55 7.27 -9.47
C LYS A 105 -9.83 7.27 -8.62
N LEU A 106 -10.69 6.28 -8.82
CA LEU A 106 -11.90 6.13 -8.00
C LEU A 106 -11.55 5.96 -6.51
N PHE A 107 -10.55 5.14 -6.19
CA PHE A 107 -10.09 4.98 -4.80
C PHE A 107 -9.63 6.31 -4.20
N ARG A 108 -8.83 7.09 -4.93
CA ARG A 108 -8.40 8.43 -4.52
C ARG A 108 -9.59 9.34 -4.26
N ASP A 109 -10.53 9.39 -5.21
CA ASP A 109 -11.66 10.31 -5.15
C ASP A 109 -12.61 9.97 -3.99
N GLU A 110 -12.91 8.68 -3.79
CA GLU A 110 -13.68 8.22 -2.64
C GLU A 110 -13.00 8.53 -1.30
N LEU A 111 -11.67 8.33 -1.21
CA LEU A 111 -10.92 8.67 0.00
C LEU A 111 -10.92 10.18 0.26
N GLN A 112 -10.81 11.01 -0.78
CA GLN A 112 -10.85 12.46 -0.63
C GLN A 112 -12.24 12.96 -0.21
N GLU A 113 -13.30 12.31 -0.67
CA GLU A 113 -14.67 12.60 -0.23
C GLU A 113 -14.90 12.19 1.23
N LEU A 114 -14.42 11.01 1.63
CA LEU A 114 -14.56 10.52 3.01
C LEU A 114 -13.71 11.28 4.02
N PHE A 115 -12.57 11.81 3.60
CA PHE A 115 -11.59 12.48 4.46
C PHE A 115 -11.14 13.81 3.86
N PRO A 116 -12.03 14.82 3.77
CA PRO A 116 -11.75 16.08 3.05
C PRO A 116 -10.59 16.87 3.66
N GLU A 117 -10.34 16.73 4.96
CA GLU A 117 -9.27 17.44 5.67
C GLU A 117 -7.91 16.69 5.63
N VAL A 118 -7.90 15.45 5.13
CA VAL A 118 -6.68 14.65 5.06
C VAL A 118 -5.98 14.90 3.72
N MET A 119 -4.69 15.22 3.77
CA MET A 119 -3.90 15.35 2.56
C MET A 119 -3.71 13.98 1.89
N ILE A 120 -4.21 13.84 0.66
CA ILE A 120 -4.02 12.64 -0.17
C ILE A 120 -3.05 12.96 -1.29
N THR A 121 -1.93 12.22 -1.36
CA THR A 121 -0.97 12.31 -2.46
C THR A 121 -1.18 11.16 -3.44
N PHE A 122 -1.05 11.43 -4.76
CA PHE A 122 -1.28 10.46 -5.81
C PHE A 122 -0.22 10.62 -6.90
N PHE A 123 0.67 9.63 -7.08
CA PHE A 123 1.82 9.75 -7.98
C PHE A 123 2.31 8.41 -8.52
N HIS A 124 3.02 8.45 -9.63
CA HIS A 124 3.72 7.29 -10.17
C HIS A 124 4.83 6.82 -9.22
N THR A 125 4.95 5.51 -9.08
CA THR A 125 6.10 4.91 -8.38
C THR A 125 7.36 5.00 -9.24
N THR A 126 8.52 4.71 -8.64
CA THR A 126 9.79 4.72 -9.36
C THR A 126 9.94 3.51 -10.30
N PRO A 127 10.76 3.61 -11.37
CA PRO A 127 11.04 2.48 -12.25
C PRO A 127 11.59 1.24 -11.51
N VAL A 128 12.39 1.46 -10.46
CA VAL A 128 12.93 0.36 -9.62
C VAL A 128 11.81 -0.42 -8.97
N ILE A 129 10.83 0.25 -8.38
CA ILE A 129 9.68 -0.42 -7.75
C ILE A 129 8.81 -1.11 -8.81
N SER A 130 8.46 -0.42 -9.91
CA SER A 130 7.60 -0.98 -10.96
C SER A 130 8.21 -2.21 -11.64
N THR A 131 9.53 -2.31 -11.73
CA THR A 131 10.23 -3.49 -12.24
C THR A 131 9.90 -4.74 -11.42
N HIS A 132 9.80 -4.60 -10.10
CA HIS A 132 9.52 -5.73 -9.20
C HIS A 132 8.03 -5.95 -8.95
N THR A 133 7.21 -4.92 -9.06
CA THR A 133 5.76 -5.04 -8.77
C THR A 133 4.92 -5.28 -10.02
N GLY A 134 5.40 -4.84 -11.18
CA GLY A 134 4.71 -4.96 -12.46
C GLY A 134 3.64 -3.90 -12.67
N SER A 135 3.12 -3.88 -13.90
CA SER A 135 2.04 -2.95 -14.29
C SER A 135 0.75 -3.26 -13.53
N GLY A 136 0.01 -2.22 -13.18
CA GLY A 136 -1.23 -2.31 -12.42
C GLY A 136 -1.04 -2.56 -10.92
N ALA A 137 0.21 -2.53 -10.44
CA ALA A 137 0.50 -2.53 -9.01
C ALA A 137 0.26 -1.15 -8.41
N PHE A 138 -0.13 -1.13 -7.15
CA PHE A 138 -0.28 0.10 -6.38
C PHE A 138 0.17 -0.10 -4.94
N ALA A 139 0.48 0.99 -4.26
CA ALA A 139 0.66 1.02 -2.82
C ALA A 139 -0.19 2.13 -2.22
N ILE A 140 -0.82 1.84 -1.10
CA ILE A 140 -1.52 2.85 -0.29
C ILE A 140 -0.90 2.81 1.10
N MET A 141 -0.43 3.96 1.55
CA MET A 141 0.14 4.15 2.87
C MET A 141 -0.64 5.24 3.59
N TYR A 142 -0.84 5.07 4.87
CA TYR A 142 -1.32 6.16 5.73
C TYR A 142 -0.50 6.24 7.01
N TYR A 143 -0.57 7.40 7.66
CA TYR A 143 -0.14 7.53 9.04
C TYR A 143 -1.11 8.35 9.87
N SER A 144 -1.12 8.06 11.17
CA SER A 144 -1.93 8.72 12.19
C SER A 144 -1.03 9.16 13.36
N GLU A 145 -1.54 10.02 14.23
CA GLU A 145 -0.89 10.44 15.47
C GLU A 145 -1.70 10.06 16.71
#